data_70e13fba4bbc6f5c802635a6fdc878db
#
_entry.id   70e13fba4bbc6f5c802635a6fdc878db
#
_cell.length_a   1.000
_cell.length_b   1.000
_cell.length_c   1.000
_cell.angle_alpha   90.00
_cell.angle_beta   90.00
_cell.angle_gamma   90.00
#
_symmetry.space_group_name_H-M   'P 1'
#
loop_
_entity.id
_entity.type
_entity.pdbx_description
1 polymer ?
#
loop_
_entity_poly.entity_id
_entity_poly.type
_entity_poly.pdbx_seq_one_letter_code
_entity_poly.pdbx_strand_id
1 'polypeptide(L)'
;FFRHTGIELDALIFTNLSPEHIESHGSFAKYKACKLRLIKQLEKSKKPLRLSIANIDNEHAPSFLISPIEKNIGYSLKDANILSETNTTSIINYKGTHITIPLPGKFNISNALAALTLSSELGIPIDDAKKGIESLSLIRGRVERVDCGQNFTVIVDYAHTDDSLRKLYETFPSSRKIAVLGSTGGGRDSWKRPVLGKIADKYCDEIIITNEDPYDEDPIKIINDVARGVTQHTPIIIINRREAIRKALELARAGDTVLITGKGTDPCIMGPHGTKEVWDDATVVREELENIKK
;
A
#
# COMPACT_ATOMS: atom_id res chain seq x y z
N PHE A 1 -13.08 0.34 -18.87
CA PHE A 1 -12.00 1.29 -19.15
C PHE A 1 -10.92 0.58 -19.99
N PHE A 2 -10.56 1.13 -21.14
CA PHE A 2 -9.60 0.53 -22.09
C PHE A 2 -8.25 1.26 -22.07
N ARG A 3 -7.75 1.63 -20.88
CA ARG A 3 -6.52 2.42 -20.73
C ARG A 3 -5.24 1.72 -21.22
N HIS A 4 -5.29 0.40 -21.43
CA HIS A 4 -4.20 -0.43 -21.95
C HIS A 4 -4.24 -0.60 -23.46
N THR A 5 -5.28 -0.10 -24.15
CA THR A 5 -5.44 -0.27 -25.61
C THR A 5 -4.39 0.55 -26.35
N GLY A 6 -3.75 -0.05 -27.35
CA GLY A 6 -2.72 0.60 -28.17
C GLY A 6 -1.31 0.60 -27.57
N ILE A 7 -1.10 -0.06 -26.43
CA ILE A 7 0.23 -0.21 -25.83
C ILE A 7 0.82 -1.57 -26.25
N GLU A 8 2.03 -1.55 -26.79
CA GLU A 8 2.84 -2.74 -27.07
C GLU A 8 3.66 -3.07 -25.83
N LEU A 9 3.26 -4.11 -25.10
CA LEU A 9 3.90 -4.50 -23.85
C LEU A 9 5.13 -5.39 -24.10
N ASP A 10 6.23 -5.12 -23.43
CA ASP A 10 7.42 -5.99 -23.36
C ASP A 10 7.29 -6.97 -22.19
N ALA A 11 6.78 -6.49 -21.06
CA ALA A 11 6.63 -7.29 -19.85
C ALA A 11 5.36 -6.93 -19.08
N LEU A 12 4.84 -7.88 -18.33
CA LEU A 12 3.79 -7.71 -17.33
C LEU A 12 4.26 -8.30 -16.01
N ILE A 13 4.14 -7.52 -14.93
CA ILE A 13 4.40 -8.00 -13.57
C ILE A 13 3.07 -8.08 -12.82
N PHE A 14 2.75 -9.26 -12.32
CA PHE A 14 1.66 -9.49 -11.39
C PHE A 14 2.19 -9.56 -9.97
N THR A 15 1.86 -8.61 -9.14
CA THR A 15 2.31 -8.53 -7.74
C THR A 15 1.34 -9.19 -6.78
N ASN A 16 0.06 -8.85 -6.87
CA ASN A 16 -1.01 -9.42 -6.05
C ASN A 16 -2.40 -9.11 -6.63
N LEU A 17 -3.39 -9.82 -6.14
CA LEU A 17 -4.80 -9.56 -6.39
C LEU A 17 -5.59 -9.93 -5.14
N SER A 18 -6.30 -8.96 -4.58
CA SER A 18 -7.25 -9.13 -3.47
C SER A 18 -8.61 -8.55 -3.84
N PRO A 19 -9.69 -8.92 -3.13
CA PRO A 19 -11.01 -8.35 -3.38
C PRO A 19 -11.01 -6.83 -3.22
N GLU A 20 -11.26 -6.14 -4.32
CA GLU A 20 -11.40 -4.69 -4.39
C GLU A 20 -12.23 -4.31 -5.63
N HIS A 21 -12.79 -3.10 -5.64
CA HIS A 21 -13.61 -2.62 -6.75
C HIS A 21 -14.80 -3.51 -7.11
N ILE A 22 -15.35 -4.25 -6.13
CA ILE A 22 -16.43 -5.22 -6.35
C ILE A 22 -17.68 -4.51 -6.87
N GLU A 23 -18.03 -3.36 -6.30
CA GLU A 23 -19.19 -2.58 -6.73
C GLU A 23 -19.04 -2.08 -8.16
N SER A 24 -17.84 -1.63 -8.55
CA SER A 24 -17.56 -1.13 -9.92
C SER A 24 -17.55 -2.24 -10.97
N HIS A 25 -17.13 -3.46 -10.60
CA HIS A 25 -17.03 -4.60 -11.52
C HIS A 25 -18.18 -5.58 -11.40
N GLY A 26 -19.01 -5.49 -10.35
CA GLY A 26 -20.12 -6.38 -10.03
C GLY A 26 -19.72 -7.71 -9.40
N SER A 27 -18.45 -8.13 -9.47
CA SER A 27 -17.92 -9.30 -8.76
C SER A 27 -16.38 -9.32 -8.80
N PHE A 28 -15.77 -10.03 -7.85
CA PHE A 28 -14.32 -10.30 -7.88
C PHE A 28 -13.89 -11.07 -9.13
N ALA A 29 -14.67 -12.01 -9.61
CA ALA A 29 -14.37 -12.75 -10.84
C ALA A 29 -14.28 -11.81 -12.06
N LYS A 30 -15.18 -10.84 -12.19
CA LYS A 30 -15.14 -9.83 -13.25
C LYS A 30 -13.95 -8.88 -13.08
N TYR A 31 -13.62 -8.50 -11.85
CA TYR A 31 -12.42 -7.71 -11.56
C TYR A 31 -11.15 -8.46 -11.99
N LYS A 32 -10.97 -9.72 -11.56
CA LYS A 32 -9.88 -10.59 -12.00
C LYS A 32 -9.83 -10.72 -13.53
N ALA A 33 -10.96 -10.99 -14.17
CA ALA A 33 -11.04 -11.07 -15.64
C ALA A 33 -10.60 -9.77 -16.33
N CYS A 34 -10.91 -8.61 -15.73
CA CYS A 34 -10.46 -7.32 -16.22
C CYS A 34 -8.93 -7.17 -16.16
N LYS A 35 -8.30 -7.62 -15.06
CA LYS A 35 -6.83 -7.63 -14.92
C LYS A 35 -6.18 -8.60 -15.93
N LEU A 36 -6.76 -9.74 -16.17
CA LEU A 36 -6.27 -10.72 -17.15
C LEU A 36 -6.29 -10.23 -18.60
N ARG A 37 -7.03 -9.16 -18.92
CA ARG A 37 -6.95 -8.51 -20.24
C ARG A 37 -5.54 -8.00 -20.56
N LEU A 38 -4.73 -7.65 -19.55
CA LEU A 38 -3.33 -7.25 -19.77
C LEU A 38 -2.47 -8.40 -20.28
N ILE A 39 -2.71 -9.63 -19.79
CA ILE A 39 -2.05 -10.83 -20.35
C ILE A 39 -2.44 -11.01 -21.82
N LYS A 40 -3.73 -10.87 -22.16
CA LYS A 40 -4.19 -10.95 -23.55
C LYS A 40 -3.63 -9.83 -24.42
N GLN A 41 -3.32 -8.67 -23.85
CA GLN A 41 -2.61 -7.60 -24.55
C GLN A 41 -1.14 -7.96 -24.78
N LEU A 42 -0.47 -8.53 -23.78
CA LEU A 42 0.91 -9.01 -23.89
C LEU A 42 1.04 -10.11 -24.95
N GLU A 43 0.11 -11.07 -25.00
CA GLU A 43 0.07 -12.13 -26.02
C GLU A 43 0.01 -11.58 -27.46
N LYS A 44 -0.65 -10.44 -27.66
CA LYS A 44 -0.81 -9.77 -28.96
C LYS A 44 0.33 -8.82 -29.29
N SER A 45 1.20 -8.54 -28.34
CA SER A 45 2.34 -7.65 -28.57
C SER A 45 3.27 -8.22 -29.65
N LYS A 46 3.82 -7.34 -30.48
CA LYS A 46 4.79 -7.67 -31.54
C LYS A 46 6.24 -7.59 -31.07
N LYS A 47 6.45 -7.36 -29.77
CA LYS A 47 7.78 -7.30 -29.17
C LYS A 47 8.48 -8.66 -29.29
N PRO A 48 9.80 -8.68 -29.54
CA PRO A 48 10.54 -9.92 -29.78
C PRO A 48 10.69 -10.77 -28.48
N LEU A 49 10.62 -10.16 -27.31
CA LEU A 49 10.65 -10.82 -26.01
C LEU A 49 9.47 -10.33 -25.18
N ARG A 50 8.56 -11.25 -24.84
CA ARG A 50 7.40 -10.97 -24.00
C ARG A 50 7.54 -11.74 -22.72
N LEU A 51 7.43 -11.02 -21.59
CA LEU A 51 7.65 -11.56 -20.25
C LEU A 51 6.38 -11.45 -19.40
N SER A 52 5.94 -12.55 -18.81
CA SER A 52 4.99 -12.53 -17.72
C SER A 52 5.69 -12.95 -16.43
N ILE A 53 5.74 -12.03 -15.46
CA ILE A 53 6.37 -12.24 -14.17
C ILE A 53 5.27 -12.20 -13.11
N ALA A 54 5.18 -13.21 -12.23
CA ALA A 54 4.12 -13.26 -11.25
C ALA A 54 4.62 -13.68 -9.87
N ASN A 55 4.07 -13.01 -8.86
CA ASN A 55 4.26 -13.40 -7.46
C ASN A 55 3.48 -14.68 -7.17
N ILE A 56 4.19 -15.82 -7.08
CA ILE A 56 3.59 -17.13 -6.85
C ILE A 56 3.16 -17.36 -5.39
N ASP A 57 3.45 -16.44 -4.48
CA ASP A 57 2.86 -16.46 -3.13
C ASP A 57 1.38 -16.05 -3.15
N ASN A 58 0.90 -15.46 -4.26
CA ASN A 58 -0.50 -15.13 -4.45
C ASN A 58 -1.22 -16.25 -5.22
N GLU A 59 -2.33 -16.76 -4.70
CA GLU A 59 -3.12 -17.86 -5.26
C GLU A 59 -3.60 -17.62 -6.72
N HIS A 60 -3.62 -16.36 -7.17
CA HIS A 60 -4.06 -16.01 -8.51
C HIS A 60 -2.92 -15.98 -9.55
N ALA A 61 -1.67 -16.12 -9.13
CA ALA A 61 -0.49 -16.09 -10.01
C ALA A 61 -0.57 -17.09 -11.17
N PRO A 62 -1.07 -18.34 -11.00
CA PRO A 62 -1.17 -19.28 -12.10
C PRO A 62 -1.92 -18.72 -13.31
N SER A 63 -2.97 -17.91 -13.08
CA SER A 63 -3.75 -17.29 -14.17
C SER A 63 -2.95 -16.29 -15.01
N PHE A 64 -1.81 -15.81 -14.50
CA PHE A 64 -0.92 -14.87 -15.18
C PHE A 64 0.31 -15.54 -15.80
N LEU A 65 0.55 -16.84 -15.54
CA LEU A 65 1.72 -17.58 -15.97
C LEU A 65 1.42 -18.64 -17.05
N ILE A 66 0.19 -18.75 -17.53
CA ILE A 66 -0.22 -19.78 -18.51
C ILE A 66 -0.29 -19.25 -19.94
N SER A 67 0.29 -18.10 -20.22
CA SER A 67 0.21 -17.45 -21.53
C SER A 67 1.19 -18.06 -22.54
N PRO A 68 0.83 -18.21 -23.83
CA PRO A 68 1.73 -18.67 -24.88
C PRO A 68 2.65 -17.55 -25.37
N ILE A 69 3.57 -17.14 -24.50
CA ILE A 69 4.59 -16.11 -24.75
C ILE A 69 5.99 -16.67 -24.44
N GLU A 70 7.03 -15.91 -24.76
CA GLU A 70 8.41 -16.40 -24.69
C GLU A 70 8.82 -16.84 -23.29
N LYS A 71 8.41 -16.08 -22.23
CA LYS A 71 8.76 -16.46 -20.85
C LYS A 71 7.63 -16.17 -19.85
N ASN A 72 7.36 -17.15 -19.01
CA ASN A 72 6.49 -17.06 -17.83
C ASN A 72 7.33 -17.40 -16.59
N ILE A 73 7.45 -16.46 -15.66
CA ILE A 73 8.41 -16.53 -14.56
C ILE A 73 7.69 -16.24 -13.23
N GLY A 74 7.76 -17.20 -12.31
CA GLY A 74 7.32 -16.99 -10.93
C GLY A 74 8.42 -16.41 -10.05
N TYR A 75 8.08 -15.55 -9.10
CA TYR A 75 8.93 -15.16 -7.99
C TYR A 75 8.18 -15.29 -6.65
N SER A 76 8.92 -15.50 -5.58
CA SER A 76 8.37 -15.72 -4.23
C SER A 76 9.26 -15.08 -3.18
N LEU A 77 8.69 -14.74 -2.02
CA LEU A 77 9.48 -14.35 -0.84
C LEU A 77 10.52 -15.40 -0.44
N LYS A 78 10.32 -16.67 -0.82
CA LYS A 78 11.31 -17.74 -0.59
C LYS A 78 12.59 -17.56 -1.40
N ASP A 79 12.55 -16.81 -2.51
CA ASP A 79 13.74 -16.51 -3.32
C ASP A 79 14.65 -15.49 -2.62
N ALA A 80 14.12 -14.76 -1.64
CA ALA A 80 14.88 -13.89 -0.76
C ALA A 80 15.24 -14.67 0.51
N ASN A 81 16.51 -14.99 0.68
CA ASN A 81 16.99 -15.37 2.01
C ASN A 81 17.08 -14.09 2.86
N ILE A 82 16.06 -13.86 3.70
CA ILE A 82 15.97 -12.64 4.53
C ILE A 82 16.98 -12.77 5.67
N LEU A 83 17.96 -11.86 5.69
CA LEU A 83 19.04 -11.83 6.68
C LEU A 83 18.67 -10.97 7.89
N SER A 84 18.00 -9.84 7.64
CA SER A 84 17.46 -8.99 8.71
C SER A 84 16.28 -8.16 8.23
N GLU A 85 15.38 -7.85 9.15
CA GLU A 85 14.27 -6.89 8.98
C GLU A 85 14.26 -5.94 10.18
N THR A 86 14.17 -4.65 9.89
CA THR A 86 13.99 -3.59 10.87
C THR A 86 12.74 -2.77 10.52
N ASN A 87 12.41 -1.78 11.32
CA ASN A 87 11.33 -0.84 11.01
C ASN A 87 11.70 0.22 9.96
N THR A 88 12.90 0.13 9.35
CA THR A 88 13.38 1.06 8.33
C THR A 88 13.93 0.36 7.09
N THR A 89 14.49 -0.83 7.24
CA THR A 89 15.23 -1.53 6.17
C THR A 89 15.05 -3.02 6.26
N SER A 90 15.22 -3.69 5.13
CA SER A 90 15.35 -5.16 5.05
C SER A 90 16.65 -5.50 4.31
N ILE A 91 17.37 -6.52 4.77
CA ILE A 91 18.55 -7.05 4.09
C ILE A 91 18.24 -8.48 3.64
N ILE A 92 18.45 -8.73 2.36
CA ILE A 92 18.23 -10.04 1.75
C ILE A 92 19.51 -10.58 1.10
N ASN A 93 19.60 -11.89 0.98
CA ASN A 93 20.54 -12.53 0.06
C ASN A 93 19.75 -13.09 -1.13
N TYR A 94 19.89 -12.45 -2.28
CA TYR A 94 19.28 -12.87 -3.54
C TYR A 94 20.34 -13.43 -4.48
N LYS A 95 20.26 -14.71 -4.81
CA LYS A 95 21.21 -15.41 -5.70
C LYS A 95 22.69 -15.21 -5.31
N GLY A 96 23.00 -15.20 -4.01
CA GLY A 96 24.36 -14.99 -3.49
C GLY A 96 24.77 -13.53 -3.29
N THR A 97 23.95 -12.55 -3.70
CA THR A 97 24.22 -11.13 -3.55
C THR A 97 23.42 -10.54 -2.38
N HIS A 98 24.11 -9.86 -1.47
CA HIS A 98 23.47 -9.13 -0.38
C HIS A 98 22.92 -7.80 -0.89
N ILE A 99 21.64 -7.57 -0.67
CA ILE A 99 20.92 -6.35 -1.12
C ILE A 99 20.22 -5.72 0.08
N THR A 100 20.46 -4.44 0.30
CA THR A 100 19.72 -3.64 1.29
C THR A 100 18.54 -2.97 0.63
N ILE A 101 17.35 -3.25 1.13
CA ILE A 101 16.10 -2.61 0.70
C ILE A 101 15.80 -1.52 1.74
N PRO A 102 15.89 -0.22 1.40
CA PRO A 102 15.71 0.88 2.36
C PRO A 102 14.23 1.17 2.62
N LEU A 103 13.42 0.13 2.65
CA LEU A 103 11.98 0.15 2.93
C LEU A 103 11.65 -1.07 3.81
N PRO A 104 10.90 -0.89 4.91
CA PRO A 104 10.53 -2.00 5.78
C PRO A 104 9.35 -2.80 5.20
N GLY A 105 9.21 -4.03 5.70
CA GLY A 105 8.07 -4.89 5.44
C GLY A 105 8.24 -5.87 4.28
N LYS A 106 7.73 -7.08 4.48
CA LYS A 106 7.82 -8.18 3.50
C LYS A 106 7.26 -7.88 2.13
N PHE A 107 6.25 -7.00 2.06
CA PHE A 107 5.70 -6.58 0.78
C PHE A 107 6.70 -5.75 -0.04
N ASN A 108 7.58 -4.96 0.60
CA ASN A 108 8.65 -4.25 -0.09
C ASN A 108 9.77 -5.19 -0.53
N ILE A 109 10.06 -6.25 0.23
CA ILE A 109 10.93 -7.33 -0.24
C ILE A 109 10.33 -7.98 -1.49
N SER A 110 9.03 -8.30 -1.49
CA SER A 110 8.34 -8.84 -2.66
C SER A 110 8.38 -7.91 -3.87
N ASN A 111 8.23 -6.60 -3.67
CA ASN A 111 8.37 -5.59 -4.73
C ASN A 111 9.80 -5.55 -5.29
N ALA A 112 10.82 -5.62 -4.43
CA ALA A 112 12.22 -5.68 -4.83
C ALA A 112 12.50 -6.95 -5.63
N LEU A 113 11.98 -8.11 -5.22
CA LEU A 113 12.11 -9.37 -5.96
C LEU A 113 11.48 -9.30 -7.34
N ALA A 114 10.33 -8.64 -7.49
CA ALA A 114 9.71 -8.40 -8.79
C ALA A 114 10.63 -7.60 -9.72
N ALA A 115 11.24 -6.53 -9.20
CA ALA A 115 12.20 -5.71 -9.93
C ALA A 115 13.47 -6.48 -10.28
N LEU A 116 14.04 -7.23 -9.34
CA LEU A 116 15.23 -8.07 -9.55
C LEU A 116 14.98 -9.16 -10.59
N THR A 117 13.81 -9.78 -10.55
CA THR A 117 13.42 -10.80 -11.53
C THR A 117 13.34 -10.19 -12.93
N LEU A 118 12.66 -9.06 -13.09
CA LEU A 118 12.59 -8.36 -14.37
C LEU A 118 13.99 -7.94 -14.86
N SER A 119 14.81 -7.36 -13.99
CA SER A 119 16.17 -6.92 -14.33
C SER A 119 17.03 -8.09 -14.83
N SER A 120 16.95 -9.24 -14.15
CA SER A 120 17.66 -10.47 -14.55
C SER A 120 17.24 -10.93 -15.95
N GLU A 121 15.94 -10.89 -16.27
CA GLU A 121 15.41 -11.32 -17.56
C GLU A 121 15.76 -10.35 -18.71
N LEU A 122 15.97 -9.09 -18.39
CA LEU A 122 16.44 -8.06 -19.32
C LEU A 122 17.97 -8.04 -19.45
N GLY A 123 18.70 -8.94 -18.77
CA GLY A 123 20.15 -9.03 -18.84
C GLY A 123 20.89 -7.93 -18.07
N ILE A 124 20.21 -7.24 -17.15
CA ILE A 124 20.83 -6.23 -16.29
C ILE A 124 21.70 -6.94 -15.23
N PRO A 125 22.98 -6.57 -15.10
CA PRO A 125 23.84 -7.13 -14.07
C PRO A 125 23.27 -6.97 -12.66
N ILE A 126 23.44 -7.99 -11.83
CA ILE A 126 22.88 -7.99 -10.47
C ILE A 126 23.40 -6.81 -9.63
N ASP A 127 24.65 -6.41 -9.81
CA ASP A 127 25.24 -5.27 -9.10
C ASP A 127 24.59 -3.93 -9.47
N ASP A 128 24.15 -3.76 -10.70
CA ASP A 128 23.46 -2.54 -11.13
C ASP A 128 22.00 -2.55 -10.65
N ALA A 129 21.33 -3.70 -10.68
CA ALA A 129 20.00 -3.86 -10.09
C ALA A 129 20.03 -3.61 -8.57
N LYS A 130 21.05 -4.12 -7.87
CA LYS A 130 21.32 -3.86 -6.46
C LYS A 130 21.46 -2.36 -6.19
N LYS A 131 22.35 -1.66 -6.91
CA LYS A 131 22.55 -0.20 -6.77
C LYS A 131 21.22 0.54 -6.96
N GLY A 132 20.42 0.14 -7.97
CA GLY A 132 19.10 0.74 -8.21
C GLY A 132 18.16 0.60 -7.01
N ILE A 133 18.09 -0.56 -6.37
CA ILE A 133 17.26 -0.78 -5.19
C ILE A 133 17.81 -0.01 -3.98
N GLU A 134 19.10 -0.10 -3.72
CA GLU A 134 19.76 0.54 -2.57
C GLU A 134 19.75 2.08 -2.64
N SER A 135 19.60 2.65 -3.85
CA SER A 135 19.50 4.09 -4.05
C SER A 135 18.12 4.68 -3.74
N LEU A 136 17.10 3.83 -3.52
CA LEU A 136 15.76 4.30 -3.16
C LEU A 136 15.79 4.92 -1.76
N SER A 137 15.73 6.24 -1.68
CA SER A 137 15.67 6.93 -0.38
C SER A 137 14.25 7.02 0.19
N LEU A 138 13.24 7.09 -0.67
CA LEU A 138 11.84 7.30 -0.30
C LEU A 138 10.92 7.00 -1.48
N ILE A 139 9.80 6.37 -1.20
CA ILE A 139 8.64 6.35 -2.10
C ILE A 139 7.52 7.11 -1.38
N ARG A 140 7.17 8.29 -1.87
CA ARG A 140 6.16 9.14 -1.23
C ARG A 140 4.84 8.40 -1.07
N GLY A 141 4.25 8.49 0.13
CA GLY A 141 3.00 7.82 0.49
C GLY A 141 3.05 6.28 0.47
N ARG A 142 4.24 5.69 0.53
CA ARG A 142 4.46 4.24 0.65
C ARG A 142 5.44 3.98 1.78
N VAL A 143 4.91 3.69 2.97
CA VAL A 143 5.68 3.60 4.22
C VAL A 143 6.58 4.84 4.38
N GLU A 144 6.07 6.00 3.98
CA GLU A 144 6.81 7.27 4.05
C GLU A 144 7.01 7.64 5.52
N ARG A 145 8.26 7.59 5.97
CA ARG A 145 8.62 8.03 7.32
C ARG A 145 8.73 9.56 7.33
N VAL A 146 7.99 10.19 8.26
CA VAL A 146 8.09 11.62 8.52
C VAL A 146 8.88 11.82 9.82
N ASP A 147 10.04 12.44 9.70
CA ASP A 147 10.95 12.71 10.80
C ASP A 147 11.18 14.23 10.93
N CYS A 148 10.79 14.78 12.07
CA CYS A 148 11.02 16.16 12.45
C CYS A 148 11.76 16.24 13.81
N GLY A 149 12.42 15.14 14.23
CA GLY A 149 13.17 15.04 15.48
C GLY A 149 12.32 14.63 16.70
N GLN A 150 11.10 14.11 16.47
CA GLN A 150 10.27 13.49 17.53
C GLN A 150 10.84 12.12 17.94
N ASN A 151 10.54 11.68 19.16
CA ASN A 151 11.02 10.41 19.72
C ASN A 151 10.11 9.19 19.45
N PHE A 152 9.20 9.31 18.51
CA PHE A 152 8.31 8.25 18.01
C PHE A 152 8.32 8.20 16.49
N THR A 153 7.89 7.08 15.91
CA THR A 153 7.83 6.89 14.47
C THR A 153 6.51 7.42 13.91
N VAL A 154 6.55 8.14 12.79
CA VAL A 154 5.35 8.54 12.04
C VAL A 154 5.48 8.03 10.61
N ILE A 155 4.47 7.29 10.17
CA ILE A 155 4.39 6.68 8.83
C ILE A 155 3.15 7.17 8.11
N VAL A 156 3.33 7.62 6.88
CA VAL A 156 2.26 7.93 5.94
C VAL A 156 2.23 6.87 4.85
N ASP A 157 1.06 6.25 4.63
CA ASP A 157 0.91 5.18 3.63
C ASP A 157 -0.45 5.25 2.92
N TYR A 158 -0.48 4.79 1.69
CA TYR A 158 -1.70 4.71 0.87
C TYR A 158 -2.59 3.49 1.19
N ALA A 159 -2.24 2.69 2.17
CA ALA A 159 -3.00 1.49 2.54
C ALA A 159 -4.47 1.82 2.81
N HIS A 160 -5.37 1.28 1.97
CA HIS A 160 -6.81 1.51 1.99
C HIS A 160 -7.63 0.24 1.71
N THR A 161 -6.95 -0.91 1.63
CA THR A 161 -7.56 -2.24 1.51
C THR A 161 -7.25 -3.08 2.74
N ASP A 162 -8.03 -4.12 2.97
CA ASP A 162 -7.84 -5.05 4.09
C ASP A 162 -6.42 -5.65 4.11
N ASP A 163 -5.96 -6.16 2.96
CA ASP A 163 -4.64 -6.77 2.84
C ASP A 163 -3.50 -5.76 3.05
N SER A 164 -3.61 -4.57 2.44
CA SER A 164 -2.57 -3.54 2.57
C SER A 164 -2.47 -2.99 4.00
N LEU A 165 -3.61 -2.76 4.65
CA LEU A 165 -3.65 -2.23 6.01
C LEU A 165 -3.08 -3.23 7.02
N ARG A 166 -3.45 -4.52 6.89
CA ARG A 166 -2.89 -5.59 7.71
C ARG A 166 -1.37 -5.70 7.55
N LYS A 167 -0.86 -5.76 6.33
CA LYS A 167 0.57 -5.85 6.03
C LYS A 167 1.35 -4.65 6.58
N LEU A 168 0.78 -3.46 6.49
CA LEU A 168 1.38 -2.25 7.04
C LEU A 168 1.52 -2.37 8.57
N TYR A 169 0.44 -2.73 9.27
CA TYR A 169 0.46 -2.86 10.73
C TYR A 169 1.39 -3.98 11.22
N GLU A 170 1.49 -5.08 10.48
CA GLU A 170 2.41 -6.20 10.75
C GLU A 170 3.88 -5.81 10.59
N THR A 171 4.16 -4.75 9.82
CA THR A 171 5.55 -4.25 9.63
C THR A 171 6.15 -3.66 10.91
N PHE A 172 5.31 -3.25 11.86
CA PHE A 172 5.72 -2.63 13.14
C PHE A 172 5.26 -3.46 14.35
N PRO A 173 5.76 -4.71 14.54
CA PRO A 173 5.19 -5.65 15.51
C PRO A 173 5.46 -5.26 16.96
N SER A 174 6.56 -4.57 17.25
CA SER A 174 7.06 -4.35 18.61
C SER A 174 6.72 -2.99 19.20
N SER A 175 6.02 -2.11 18.47
CA SER A 175 5.63 -0.78 18.93
C SER A 175 4.15 -0.72 19.30
N ARG A 176 3.79 0.09 20.28
CA ARG A 176 2.42 0.56 20.46
C ARG A 176 2.03 1.36 19.22
N LYS A 177 0.85 1.08 18.65
CA LYS A 177 0.41 1.65 17.37
C LYS A 177 -0.79 2.57 17.57
N ILE A 178 -0.72 3.74 16.94
CA ILE A 178 -1.80 4.70 16.86
C ILE A 178 -2.19 4.81 15.39
N ALA A 179 -3.40 4.37 15.04
CA ALA A 179 -3.90 4.39 13.68
C ALA A 179 -4.76 5.64 13.42
N VAL A 180 -4.50 6.31 12.29
CA VAL A 180 -5.40 7.28 11.68
C VAL A 180 -5.87 6.70 10.37
N LEU A 181 -7.16 6.41 10.26
CA LEU A 181 -7.74 5.80 9.07
C LEU A 181 -9.13 6.37 8.74
N GLY A 182 -9.47 6.26 7.49
CA GLY A 182 -10.79 6.59 6.95
C GLY A 182 -11.25 5.54 5.95
N SER A 183 -12.22 5.89 5.15
CA SER A 183 -12.62 5.13 3.97
C SER A 183 -13.23 6.06 2.94
N THR A 184 -13.02 5.71 1.67
CA THR A 184 -13.59 6.46 0.53
C THR A 184 -15.10 6.25 0.44
N GLY A 185 -15.84 7.32 0.14
CA GLY A 185 -17.25 7.33 -0.24
C GLY A 185 -17.47 7.17 -1.74
N GLY A 186 -18.53 7.82 -2.25
CA GLY A 186 -18.86 7.82 -3.68
C GLY A 186 -19.34 6.46 -4.20
N GLY A 187 -19.98 5.64 -3.37
CA GLY A 187 -20.49 4.31 -3.73
C GLY A 187 -19.39 3.27 -3.93
N ARG A 188 -18.21 3.48 -3.37
CA ARG A 188 -17.09 2.55 -3.50
C ARG A 188 -17.02 1.59 -2.32
N ASP A 189 -17.09 0.27 -2.64
CA ASP A 189 -16.77 -0.84 -1.72
C ASP A 189 -17.14 -0.61 -0.25
N SER A 190 -18.39 -0.18 0.01
CA SER A 190 -18.88 0.12 1.37
C SER A 190 -18.76 -1.08 2.33
N TRP A 191 -18.78 -2.29 1.79
CA TRP A 191 -18.60 -3.54 2.53
C TRP A 191 -17.25 -3.60 3.29
N LYS A 192 -16.20 -2.96 2.76
CA LYS A 192 -14.86 -2.99 3.38
C LYS A 192 -14.74 -2.11 4.62
N ARG A 193 -15.62 -1.10 4.80
CA ARG A 193 -15.52 -0.12 5.88
C ARG A 193 -15.41 -0.79 7.27
N PRO A 194 -16.33 -1.68 7.68
CA PRO A 194 -16.19 -2.37 8.95
C PRO A 194 -15.00 -3.35 8.98
N VAL A 195 -14.56 -3.87 7.83
CA VAL A 195 -13.36 -4.73 7.76
C VAL A 195 -12.10 -3.93 8.10
N LEU A 196 -11.96 -2.69 7.59
CA LEU A 196 -10.83 -1.81 7.93
C LEU A 196 -10.81 -1.49 9.42
N GLY A 197 -11.98 -1.16 10.01
CA GLY A 197 -12.11 -0.96 11.46
C GLY A 197 -11.67 -2.18 12.27
N LYS A 198 -12.11 -3.37 11.87
CA LYS A 198 -11.74 -4.65 12.52
C LYS A 198 -10.24 -4.93 12.44
N ILE A 199 -9.60 -4.58 11.35
CA ILE A 199 -8.14 -4.75 11.21
C ILE A 199 -7.41 -3.78 12.12
N ALA A 200 -7.81 -2.50 12.15
CA ALA A 200 -7.25 -1.54 13.09
C ALA A 200 -7.42 -1.99 14.55
N ASP A 201 -8.60 -2.50 14.90
CA ASP A 201 -8.94 -3.00 16.24
C ASP A 201 -8.06 -4.18 16.69
N LYS A 202 -7.64 -5.01 15.73
CA LYS A 202 -6.78 -6.17 16.01
C LYS A 202 -5.30 -5.79 16.21
N TYR A 203 -4.83 -4.78 15.50
CA TYR A 203 -3.39 -4.53 15.38
C TYR A 203 -2.93 -3.24 16.07
N CYS A 204 -3.83 -2.33 16.42
CA CYS A 204 -3.51 -1.02 16.95
C CYS A 204 -4.09 -0.81 18.35
N ASP A 205 -3.38 -0.04 19.17
CA ASP A 205 -3.74 0.25 20.56
C ASP A 205 -4.66 1.48 20.67
N GLU A 206 -4.47 2.45 19.77
CA GLU A 206 -5.34 3.63 19.63
C GLU A 206 -5.82 3.74 18.20
N ILE A 207 -7.10 4.06 18.02
CA ILE A 207 -7.74 4.11 16.71
C ILE A 207 -8.46 5.43 16.57
N ILE A 208 -8.03 6.24 15.58
CA ILE A 208 -8.67 7.50 15.24
C ILE A 208 -9.29 7.34 13.86
N ILE A 209 -10.60 7.48 13.79
CA ILE A 209 -11.36 7.37 12.54
C ILE A 209 -11.72 8.77 12.06
N THR A 210 -11.39 9.04 10.80
CA THR A 210 -11.52 10.38 10.22
C THR A 210 -12.03 10.34 8.79
N ASN A 211 -12.26 11.51 8.22
CA ASN A 211 -12.61 11.68 6.82
C ASN A 211 -11.44 11.31 5.88
N GLU A 212 -11.79 10.83 4.68
CA GLU A 212 -10.84 10.54 3.58
C GLU A 212 -11.34 11.23 2.31
N ASP A 213 -12.11 10.54 1.46
CA ASP A 213 -12.76 11.09 0.27
C ASP A 213 -14.27 10.80 0.33
N PRO A 214 -15.09 11.63 0.98
CA PRO A 214 -16.51 11.34 1.13
C PRO A 214 -17.27 11.45 -0.19
N TYR A 215 -16.81 12.26 -1.15
CA TYR A 215 -17.59 12.64 -2.34
C TYR A 215 -18.97 13.21 -1.92
N ASP A 216 -20.04 12.67 -2.50
CA ASP A 216 -21.41 13.08 -2.19
C ASP A 216 -22.06 12.28 -1.04
N GLU A 217 -21.30 11.38 -0.36
CA GLU A 217 -21.79 10.67 0.82
C GLU A 217 -21.58 11.49 2.11
N ASP A 218 -22.42 11.25 3.09
CA ASP A 218 -22.25 11.81 4.44
C ASP A 218 -20.98 11.23 5.10
N PRO A 219 -19.97 12.06 5.40
CA PRO A 219 -18.72 11.59 6.03
C PRO A 219 -18.94 10.93 7.39
N ILE A 220 -19.95 11.36 8.16
CA ILE A 220 -20.28 10.76 9.47
C ILE A 220 -20.75 9.31 9.28
N LYS A 221 -21.56 9.06 8.24
CA LYS A 221 -22.00 7.70 7.92
C LYS A 221 -20.83 6.79 7.58
N ILE A 222 -19.87 7.28 6.76
CA ILE A 222 -18.68 6.52 6.39
C ILE A 222 -17.85 6.19 7.64
N ILE A 223 -17.60 7.18 8.49
CA ILE A 223 -16.86 7.03 9.74
C ILE A 223 -17.53 6.00 10.66
N ASN A 224 -18.84 6.09 10.82
CA ASN A 224 -19.61 5.14 11.63
C ASN A 224 -19.58 3.72 11.06
N ASP A 225 -19.57 3.57 9.73
CA ASP A 225 -19.43 2.27 9.08
C ASP A 225 -18.07 1.63 9.39
N VAL A 226 -16.98 2.41 9.42
CA VAL A 226 -15.66 1.93 9.85
C VAL A 226 -15.66 1.60 11.33
N ALA A 227 -16.22 2.49 12.17
CA ALA A 227 -16.28 2.33 13.62
C ALA A 227 -17.02 1.06 14.07
N ARG A 228 -18.02 0.60 13.32
CA ARG A 228 -18.70 -0.68 13.60
C ARG A 228 -17.77 -1.90 13.61
N GLY A 229 -16.64 -1.81 12.95
CA GLY A 229 -15.63 -2.87 12.95
C GLY A 229 -14.74 -2.88 14.20
N VAL A 230 -14.72 -1.81 14.97
CA VAL A 230 -13.93 -1.66 16.20
C VAL A 230 -14.78 -2.15 17.36
N THR A 231 -14.38 -3.23 18.02
CA THR A 231 -15.17 -3.93 19.05
C THR A 231 -14.42 -4.16 20.35
N GLN A 232 -13.08 -4.15 20.33
CA GLN A 232 -12.23 -4.35 21.51
C GLN A 232 -11.77 -3.02 22.11
N HIS A 233 -11.65 -1.97 21.28
CA HIS A 233 -11.27 -0.63 21.66
C HIS A 233 -12.44 0.35 21.49
N THR A 234 -12.31 1.54 22.04
CA THR A 234 -13.23 2.65 21.78
C THR A 234 -12.56 3.61 20.80
N PRO A 235 -13.01 3.70 19.55
CA PRO A 235 -12.36 4.57 18.57
C PRO A 235 -12.62 6.05 18.89
N ILE A 236 -11.63 6.88 18.63
CA ILE A 236 -11.76 8.33 18.66
C ILE A 236 -12.26 8.77 17.29
N ILE A 237 -13.37 9.50 17.25
CA ILE A 237 -13.96 10.00 16.02
C ILE A 237 -13.67 11.50 15.88
N ILE A 238 -12.93 11.85 14.82
CA ILE A 238 -12.60 13.24 14.48
C ILE A 238 -12.79 13.42 12.98
N ILE A 239 -13.80 14.19 12.56
CA ILE A 239 -14.14 14.35 11.15
C ILE A 239 -13.03 15.08 10.40
N ASN A 240 -12.51 16.17 10.97
CA ASN A 240 -11.42 16.92 10.36
C ASN A 240 -10.13 16.11 10.38
N ARG A 241 -9.60 15.76 9.20
CA ARG A 241 -8.42 14.89 9.07
C ARG A 241 -7.16 15.51 9.67
N ARG A 242 -6.99 16.84 9.57
CA ARG A 242 -5.85 17.53 10.21
C ARG A 242 -5.90 17.43 11.73
N GLU A 243 -7.07 17.64 12.31
CA GLU A 243 -7.27 17.49 13.76
C GLU A 243 -7.08 16.04 14.22
N ALA A 244 -7.51 15.06 13.40
CA ALA A 244 -7.28 13.65 13.65
C ALA A 244 -5.79 13.30 13.65
N ILE A 245 -5.03 13.82 12.70
CA ILE A 245 -3.56 13.67 12.63
C ILE A 245 -2.92 14.32 13.87
N ARG A 246 -3.27 15.56 14.17
CA ARG A 246 -2.78 16.26 15.38
C ARG A 246 -3.04 15.43 16.64
N LYS A 247 -4.25 14.93 16.79
CA LYS A 247 -4.64 14.10 17.93
C LYS A 247 -3.79 12.84 18.06
N ALA A 248 -3.49 12.18 16.94
CA ALA A 248 -2.61 11.00 16.93
C ALA A 248 -1.19 11.35 17.38
N LEU A 249 -0.66 12.47 16.90
CA LEU A 249 0.68 12.94 17.28
C LEU A 249 0.76 13.34 18.78
N GLU A 250 -0.30 13.95 19.33
CA GLU A 250 -0.40 14.28 20.76
C GLU A 250 -0.47 13.05 21.67
N LEU A 251 -1.09 11.97 21.20
CA LEU A 251 -1.21 10.71 21.97
C LEU A 251 0.07 9.89 21.94
N ALA A 252 0.97 10.17 20.99
CA ALA A 252 2.18 9.38 20.80
C ALA A 252 3.20 9.64 21.93
N ARG A 253 3.83 8.55 22.35
CA ARG A 253 4.90 8.51 23.35
C ARG A 253 6.20 8.02 22.71
N ALA A 254 7.30 8.17 23.43
CA ALA A 254 8.57 7.64 22.97
C ALA A 254 8.48 6.15 22.62
N GLY A 255 8.92 5.81 21.40
CA GLY A 255 8.90 4.45 20.87
C GLY A 255 7.61 4.01 20.19
N ASP A 256 6.53 4.80 20.23
CA ASP A 256 5.27 4.52 19.54
C ASP A 256 5.42 4.63 18.02
N THR A 257 4.47 4.05 17.29
CA THR A 257 4.32 4.22 15.85
C THR A 257 2.95 4.79 15.51
N VAL A 258 2.91 5.98 14.94
CA VAL A 258 1.71 6.61 14.38
C VAL A 258 1.61 6.24 12.90
N LEU A 259 0.48 5.67 12.48
CA LEU A 259 0.23 5.16 11.14
C LEU A 259 -0.94 5.92 10.52
N ILE A 260 -0.65 6.78 9.54
CA ILE A 260 -1.64 7.62 8.85
C ILE A 260 -1.88 7.00 7.48
N THR A 261 -3.11 6.54 7.25
CA THR A 261 -3.43 5.68 6.10
C THR A 261 -4.58 6.22 5.26
N GLY A 262 -4.66 5.73 4.02
CA GLY A 262 -5.74 6.00 3.08
C GLY A 262 -5.36 6.96 1.97
N LYS A 263 -4.87 8.16 2.31
CA LYS A 263 -4.55 9.20 1.31
C LYS A 263 -3.16 9.07 0.70
N GLY A 264 -2.14 8.73 1.50
CA GLY A 264 -0.76 8.67 1.00
C GLY A 264 -0.36 9.96 0.26
N THR A 265 -0.19 9.86 -1.07
CA THR A 265 0.15 10.99 -1.96
C THR A 265 -1.03 11.51 -2.79
N ASP A 266 -2.26 11.16 -2.46
CA ASP A 266 -3.41 11.74 -3.15
C ASP A 266 -3.43 13.26 -2.94
N PRO A 267 -3.46 14.07 -4.02
CA PRO A 267 -3.23 15.50 -3.93
C PRO A 267 -4.43 16.31 -3.41
N CYS A 268 -5.54 15.65 -3.11
CA CYS A 268 -6.73 16.31 -2.59
C CYS A 268 -7.64 15.35 -1.83
N ILE A 269 -8.44 15.90 -0.92
CA ILE A 269 -9.64 15.26 -0.37
C ILE A 269 -10.82 15.63 -1.29
N MET A 270 -11.54 14.62 -1.76
CA MET A 270 -12.69 14.78 -2.64
C MET A 270 -13.96 15.00 -1.81
N GLY A 271 -14.57 16.15 -1.99
CA GLY A 271 -15.83 16.52 -1.35
C GLY A 271 -17.04 16.45 -2.30
N PRO A 272 -18.20 16.95 -1.83
CA PRO A 272 -19.45 16.92 -2.58
C PRO A 272 -19.36 17.75 -3.88
N HIS A 273 -20.16 17.33 -4.88
CA HIS A 273 -20.23 17.98 -6.20
C HIS A 273 -18.88 18.13 -6.90
N GLY A 274 -17.93 17.22 -6.61
CA GLY A 274 -16.59 17.22 -7.21
C GLY A 274 -15.65 18.29 -6.66
N THR A 275 -15.97 18.89 -5.51
CA THR A 275 -15.06 19.81 -4.81
C THR A 275 -13.77 19.09 -4.40
N LYS A 276 -12.67 19.83 -4.36
CA LYS A 276 -11.34 19.31 -4.04
C LYS A 276 -10.68 20.24 -3.02
N GLU A 277 -10.32 19.68 -1.90
CA GLU A 277 -9.44 20.31 -0.93
C GLU A 277 -8.01 19.82 -1.19
N VAL A 278 -7.08 20.74 -1.44
CA VAL A 278 -5.64 20.36 -1.63
C VAL A 278 -5.13 19.71 -0.37
N TRP A 279 -4.50 18.54 -0.52
CA TRP A 279 -4.12 17.73 0.61
C TRP A 279 -2.82 16.95 0.36
N ASP A 280 -2.05 16.78 1.43
CA ASP A 280 -0.90 15.88 1.50
C ASP A 280 -0.64 15.50 2.95
N ASP A 281 -0.88 14.24 3.30
CA ASP A 281 -0.75 13.75 4.67
C ASP A 281 0.64 14.03 5.26
N ALA A 282 1.71 13.82 4.51
CA ALA A 282 3.06 14.02 5.00
C ALA A 282 3.39 15.50 5.28
N THR A 283 2.85 16.40 4.48
CA THR A 283 2.97 17.84 4.71
C THR A 283 2.21 18.26 5.98
N VAL A 284 0.97 17.79 6.13
CA VAL A 284 0.17 18.07 7.32
C VAL A 284 0.86 17.54 8.58
N VAL A 285 1.43 16.33 8.54
CA VAL A 285 2.19 15.78 9.67
C VAL A 285 3.36 16.68 10.06
N ARG A 286 4.14 17.15 9.09
CA ARG A 286 5.29 18.05 9.38
C ARG A 286 4.83 19.33 10.07
N GLU A 287 3.78 19.96 9.52
CA GLU A 287 3.20 21.19 10.09
C GLU A 287 2.68 20.96 11.52
N GLU A 288 1.97 19.86 11.76
CA GLU A 288 1.44 19.57 13.10
C GLU A 288 2.54 19.19 14.10
N LEU A 289 3.60 18.49 13.68
CA LEU A 289 4.76 18.22 14.55
C LEU A 289 5.51 19.52 14.94
N GLU A 290 5.61 20.50 14.04
CA GLU A 290 6.18 21.80 14.34
C GLU A 290 5.31 22.60 15.33
N ASN A 291 3.99 22.49 15.21
CA ASN A 291 3.05 23.16 16.12
C ASN A 291 3.05 22.57 17.53
N ILE A 292 3.22 21.26 17.68
CA ILE A 292 3.28 20.58 19.00
C ILE A 292 4.59 20.90 19.74
N LYS A 293 5.67 21.21 19.03
CA LYS A 293 6.96 21.59 19.64
C LYS A 293 6.99 23.00 20.22
N LYS A 294 6.07 23.86 19.83
CA LYS A 294 5.93 25.23 20.33
C LYS A 294 5.09 25.25 21.61
#